data_7b97c685d78f3cb0c8d9ad24f1289f7e
#
_entry.id   7b97c685d78f3cb0c8d9ad24f1289f7e
#
_cell.length_a   1.000
_cell.length_b   1.000
_cell.length_c   1.000
_cell.angle_alpha   90.00
_cell.angle_beta   90.00
_cell.angle_gamma   90.00
#
_symmetry.space_group_name_H-M   'P 1'
#
loop_
_entity.id
_entity.type
_entity.pdbx_description
1 polymer ?
#
loop_
_entity_poly.entity_id
_entity_poly.type
_entity_poly.pdbx_seq_one_letter_code
_entity_poly.pdbx_strand_id
1 'polypeptide(L)'
;MNFYIIPTPIGNLNDLTERAKITIEKLDILIVESKQKSRILLEKINVKDKKILIYNDKSSGNNRKGILDILKAGKVCGLVSDAGTPLLSDPGFKLIRFLIDNHVNVVPLPGPTSITTGLIASGLPTDKFQFLGFFPKTAKDKVSFFRELNRKNITSIFFESSH
;
A
#
# COMPACT_ATOMS: atom_id res chain seq x y z
N MET A 1 0.53 -8.27 -19.58
CA MET A 1 -0.50 -7.75 -18.65
C MET A 1 0.25 -7.00 -17.54
N ASN A 2 -0.07 -5.72 -17.33
CA ASN A 2 0.55 -4.91 -16.28
C ASN A 2 -0.46 -4.64 -15.16
N PHE A 3 0.00 -4.78 -13.91
CA PHE A 3 -0.73 -4.42 -12.71
C PHE A 3 0.09 -3.41 -11.92
N TYR A 4 -0.49 -2.25 -11.60
CA TYR A 4 0.24 -1.16 -10.94
C TYR A 4 0.00 -1.15 -9.43
N ILE A 5 1.07 -0.93 -8.64
CA ILE A 5 1.00 -0.62 -7.21
C ILE A 5 1.32 0.87 -7.09
N ILE A 6 0.35 1.65 -6.62
CA ILE A 6 0.41 3.11 -6.69
C ILE A 6 0.34 3.70 -5.29
N PRO A 7 1.42 4.29 -4.80
CA PRO A 7 1.41 5.03 -3.54
C PRO A 7 0.52 6.27 -3.61
N THR A 8 -0.17 6.54 -2.49
CA THR A 8 -1.05 7.70 -2.32
C THR A 8 -0.49 8.64 -1.24
N PRO A 9 -0.94 9.89 -1.16
CA PRO A 9 -0.51 10.83 -0.14
C PRO A 9 -0.73 10.34 1.29
N ILE A 10 0.15 10.74 2.21
CA ILE A 10 0.11 10.36 3.63
C ILE A 10 -0.38 11.50 4.56
N GLY A 11 -1.03 12.51 4.01
CA GLY A 11 -1.55 13.67 4.75
C GLY A 11 -1.76 14.88 3.85
N ASN A 12 -0.81 15.18 2.98
CA ASN A 12 -0.91 16.28 2.02
C ASN A 12 -1.21 15.72 0.61
N LEU A 13 -2.36 16.06 0.04
CA LEU A 13 -2.76 15.61 -1.28
C LEU A 13 -1.81 16.05 -2.42
N ASN A 14 -0.98 17.07 -2.19
CA ASN A 14 0.00 17.52 -3.16
C ASN A 14 1.23 16.58 -3.27
N ASP A 15 1.39 15.64 -2.33
CA ASP A 15 2.47 14.64 -2.37
C ASP A 15 2.18 13.50 -3.37
N LEU A 16 1.04 13.50 -4.05
CA LEU A 16 0.80 12.57 -5.14
C LEU A 16 1.77 12.85 -6.28
N THR A 17 2.57 11.84 -6.65
CA THR A 17 3.51 12.03 -7.78
C THR A 17 2.75 12.19 -9.10
N GLU A 18 3.29 12.99 -10.01
CA GLU A 18 2.70 13.18 -11.35
C GLU A 18 2.55 11.85 -12.10
N ARG A 19 3.53 10.95 -11.94
CA ARG A 19 3.46 9.60 -12.52
C ARG A 19 2.31 8.77 -11.93
N ALA A 20 2.04 8.86 -10.63
CA ALA A 20 0.90 8.20 -10.00
C ALA A 20 -0.42 8.73 -10.54
N LYS A 21 -0.56 10.06 -10.66
CA LYS A 21 -1.73 10.72 -11.23
C LYS A 21 -1.99 10.24 -12.67
N ILE A 22 -1.02 10.36 -13.57
CA ILE A 22 -1.12 9.92 -14.96
C ILE A 22 -1.47 8.43 -15.05
N THR A 23 -0.88 7.61 -14.15
CA THR A 23 -1.18 6.17 -14.16
C THR A 23 -2.63 5.92 -13.74
N ILE A 24 -3.12 6.56 -12.66
CA ILE A 24 -4.52 6.43 -12.21
C ILE A 24 -5.48 6.85 -13.33
N GLU A 25 -5.20 7.93 -14.06
CA GLU A 25 -6.01 8.39 -15.18
C GLU A 25 -6.15 7.31 -16.27
N LYS A 26 -5.08 6.58 -16.56
CA LYS A 26 -5.02 5.55 -17.62
C LYS A 26 -5.58 4.19 -17.20
N LEU A 27 -5.80 3.92 -15.90
CA LEU A 27 -6.37 2.65 -15.47
C LEU A 27 -7.82 2.49 -15.98
N ASP A 28 -8.19 1.29 -16.38
CA ASP A 28 -9.59 0.90 -16.54
C ASP A 28 -10.26 0.68 -15.18
N ILE A 29 -9.53 0.10 -14.22
CA ILE A 29 -10.07 -0.24 -12.90
C ILE A 29 -9.06 0.14 -11.82
N LEU A 30 -9.55 0.90 -10.83
CA LEU A 30 -8.83 1.22 -9.60
C LEU A 30 -9.28 0.27 -8.48
N ILE A 31 -8.33 -0.48 -7.94
CA ILE A 31 -8.57 -1.38 -6.80
C ILE A 31 -8.21 -0.64 -5.53
N VAL A 32 -9.11 -0.65 -4.55
CA VAL A 32 -9.03 0.20 -3.36
C VAL A 32 -9.42 -0.58 -2.11
N GLU A 33 -8.99 -0.11 -0.95
CA GLU A 33 -9.46 -0.59 0.34
C GLU A 33 -10.80 0.09 0.71
N SER A 34 -10.87 1.42 0.61
CA SER A 34 -12.05 2.23 0.91
C SER A 34 -12.46 3.09 -0.28
N LYS A 35 -13.72 2.92 -0.73
CA LYS A 35 -14.29 3.77 -1.78
C LYS A 35 -14.35 5.24 -1.37
N GLN A 36 -14.64 5.52 -0.10
CA GLN A 36 -14.83 6.88 0.38
C GLN A 36 -13.52 7.67 0.31
N LYS A 37 -12.42 7.10 0.84
CA LYS A 37 -11.10 7.74 0.80
C LYS A 37 -10.57 7.90 -0.62
N SER A 38 -10.77 6.88 -1.45
CA SER A 38 -10.32 6.94 -2.85
C SER A 38 -11.07 7.99 -3.67
N ARG A 39 -12.35 8.27 -3.37
CA ARG A 39 -13.10 9.36 -4.03
C ARG A 39 -12.47 10.72 -3.78
N ILE A 40 -12.04 11.02 -2.56
CA ILE A 40 -11.36 12.28 -2.22
C ILE A 40 -10.10 12.47 -3.09
N LEU A 41 -9.31 11.39 -3.25
CA LEU A 41 -8.14 11.41 -4.13
C LEU A 41 -8.54 11.67 -5.59
N LEU A 42 -9.53 10.93 -6.11
CA LEU A 42 -9.98 11.05 -7.49
C LEU A 42 -10.55 12.44 -7.80
N GLU A 43 -11.31 13.04 -6.87
CA GLU A 43 -11.80 14.41 -6.97
C GLU A 43 -10.64 15.42 -7.05
N LYS A 44 -9.62 15.27 -6.19
CA LYS A 44 -8.44 16.15 -6.19
C LYS A 44 -7.69 16.14 -7.52
N ILE A 45 -7.62 14.99 -8.19
CA ILE A 45 -6.94 14.85 -9.49
C ILE A 45 -7.87 15.01 -10.70
N ASN A 46 -9.13 15.40 -10.47
CA ASN A 46 -10.17 15.58 -11.50
C ASN A 46 -10.47 14.33 -12.35
N VAL A 47 -10.31 13.14 -11.77
CA VAL A 47 -10.67 11.88 -12.43
C VAL A 47 -12.10 11.51 -12.10
N LYS A 48 -12.98 11.62 -13.09
CA LYS A 48 -14.41 11.26 -13.01
C LYS A 48 -14.64 9.84 -13.54
N ASP A 49 -15.74 9.23 -13.10
CA ASP A 49 -16.27 7.94 -13.63
C ASP A 49 -15.27 6.77 -13.62
N LYS A 50 -14.28 6.78 -12.70
CA LYS A 50 -13.34 5.67 -12.52
C LYS A 50 -14.07 4.44 -11.97
N LYS A 51 -13.95 3.31 -12.66
CA LYS A 51 -14.43 2.03 -12.14
C LYS A 51 -13.60 1.61 -10.94
N ILE A 52 -14.26 1.46 -9.79
CA ILE A 52 -13.63 1.11 -8.51
C ILE A 52 -14.03 -0.30 -8.12
N LEU A 53 -13.04 -1.11 -7.71
CA LEU A 53 -13.22 -2.42 -7.13
C LEU A 53 -12.63 -2.45 -5.72
N ILE A 54 -13.43 -2.87 -4.73
CA ILE A 54 -12.94 -3.02 -3.35
C ILE A 54 -12.20 -4.34 -3.22
N TYR A 55 -11.03 -4.29 -2.57
CA TYR A 55 -10.26 -5.48 -2.23
C TYR A 55 -9.69 -5.37 -0.80
N ASN A 56 -9.70 -6.49 -0.09
CA ASN A 56 -8.93 -6.70 1.13
C ASN A 56 -8.42 -8.14 1.19
N ASP A 57 -7.42 -8.43 2.03
CA ASP A 57 -6.81 -9.77 2.09
C ASP A 57 -7.70 -10.84 2.76
N LYS A 58 -8.83 -10.44 3.35
CA LYS A 58 -9.91 -11.34 3.80
C LYS A 58 -10.83 -11.76 2.64
N SER A 59 -10.73 -11.07 1.50
CA SER A 59 -11.48 -11.39 0.29
C SER A 59 -11.21 -12.83 -0.17
N SER A 60 -12.25 -13.48 -0.69
CA SER A 60 -12.17 -14.85 -1.17
C SER A 60 -11.18 -15.02 -2.34
N GLY A 61 -10.74 -16.26 -2.58
CA GLY A 61 -9.95 -16.59 -3.77
C GLY A 61 -10.61 -16.20 -5.08
N ASN A 62 -11.95 -16.20 -5.13
CA ASN A 62 -12.72 -15.79 -6.30
C ASN A 62 -12.51 -14.32 -6.67
N ASN A 63 -12.35 -13.43 -5.70
CA ASN A 63 -12.07 -12.02 -5.98
C ASN A 63 -10.71 -11.85 -6.68
N ARG A 64 -9.68 -12.61 -6.27
CA ARG A 64 -8.37 -12.59 -6.92
C ARG A 64 -8.42 -13.15 -8.34
N LYS A 65 -9.17 -14.25 -8.54
CA LYS A 65 -9.41 -14.81 -9.89
C LYS A 65 -10.14 -13.81 -10.78
N GLY A 66 -11.19 -13.15 -10.27
CA GLY A 66 -11.91 -12.12 -11.03
C GLY A 66 -11.01 -10.96 -11.47
N ILE A 67 -10.06 -10.51 -10.62
CA ILE A 67 -9.08 -9.49 -11.01
C ILE A 67 -8.14 -10.01 -12.11
N LEU A 68 -7.69 -11.25 -12.02
CA LEU A 68 -6.86 -11.87 -13.05
C LEU A 68 -7.62 -11.99 -14.39
N ASP A 69 -8.89 -12.37 -14.37
CA ASP A 69 -9.71 -12.48 -15.57
C ASP A 69 -9.91 -11.11 -16.26
N ILE A 70 -10.07 -10.06 -15.46
CA ILE A 70 -10.11 -8.68 -15.95
C ILE A 70 -8.80 -8.29 -16.65
N LEU A 71 -7.65 -8.64 -16.07
CA LEU A 71 -6.34 -8.39 -16.67
C LEU A 71 -6.14 -9.22 -17.96
N LYS A 72 -6.59 -10.48 -17.99
CA LYS A 72 -6.57 -11.34 -19.18
C LYS A 72 -7.45 -10.81 -20.31
N ALA A 73 -8.53 -10.11 -19.97
CA ALA A 73 -9.37 -9.40 -20.93
C ALA A 73 -8.74 -8.09 -21.46
N GLY A 74 -7.46 -7.83 -21.16
CA GLY A 74 -6.71 -6.68 -21.67
C GLY A 74 -6.91 -5.38 -20.88
N LYS A 75 -7.63 -5.43 -19.73
CA LYS A 75 -7.86 -4.25 -18.91
C LYS A 75 -6.64 -3.89 -18.06
N VAL A 76 -6.41 -2.61 -17.87
CA VAL A 76 -5.32 -2.08 -17.04
C VAL A 76 -5.84 -1.82 -15.64
N CYS A 77 -5.20 -2.45 -14.64
CA CYS A 77 -5.61 -2.35 -13.23
C CYS A 77 -4.48 -1.81 -12.36
N GLY A 78 -4.84 -1.13 -11.27
CA GLY A 78 -3.90 -0.70 -10.25
C GLY A 78 -4.51 -0.73 -8.86
N LEU A 79 -3.65 -0.97 -7.86
CA LEU A 79 -3.98 -1.00 -6.43
C LEU A 79 -3.46 0.28 -5.77
N VAL A 80 -4.32 0.92 -4.99
CA VAL A 80 -3.97 1.98 -4.04
C VAL A 80 -4.36 1.56 -2.63
N SER A 81 -3.63 2.03 -1.63
CA SER A 81 -4.04 1.99 -0.22
C SER A 81 -4.77 3.29 0.15
N ASP A 82 -5.33 3.32 1.35
CA ASP A 82 -5.99 4.50 1.89
C ASP A 82 -5.03 5.67 2.11
N ALA A 83 -3.76 5.38 2.42
CA ALA A 83 -2.68 6.36 2.54
C ALA A 83 -1.31 5.68 2.40
N GLY A 84 -0.38 6.28 1.67
CA GLY A 84 0.99 5.81 1.52
C GLY A 84 1.16 4.69 0.50
N THR A 85 2.17 3.87 0.72
CA THR A 85 2.55 2.77 -0.17
C THR A 85 1.76 1.50 0.17
N PRO A 86 0.98 0.94 -0.77
CA PRO A 86 0.24 -0.30 -0.56
C PRO A 86 1.13 -1.45 -0.09
N LEU A 87 0.56 -2.46 0.58
CA LEU A 87 1.21 -3.67 1.11
C LEU A 87 2.02 -3.47 2.40
N LEU A 88 2.46 -2.27 2.71
CA LEU A 88 3.23 -1.99 3.93
C LEU A 88 2.28 -1.79 5.12
N SER A 89 1.92 -2.88 5.77
CA SER A 89 0.86 -2.96 6.81
C SER A 89 -0.56 -2.70 6.27
N ASP A 90 -0.72 -2.73 4.96
CA ASP A 90 -1.96 -2.57 4.21
C ASP A 90 -2.35 -3.85 3.48
N PRO A 91 -3.62 -4.01 3.07
CA PRO A 91 -4.06 -5.13 2.24
C PRO A 91 -3.37 -5.18 0.87
N GLY A 92 -3.34 -6.38 0.27
CA GLY A 92 -2.88 -6.58 -1.11
C GLY A 92 -1.80 -7.64 -1.27
N PHE A 93 -1.13 -8.06 -0.20
CA PHE A 93 -0.06 -9.07 -0.29
C PHE A 93 -0.52 -10.35 -1.00
N LYS A 94 -1.69 -10.89 -0.60
CA LYS A 94 -2.23 -12.12 -1.20
C LYS A 94 -2.62 -11.94 -2.67
N LEU A 95 -3.07 -10.75 -3.06
CA LEU A 95 -3.36 -10.41 -4.45
C LEU A 95 -2.09 -10.36 -5.27
N ILE A 96 -1.11 -9.59 -4.83
CA ILE A 96 0.15 -9.42 -5.56
C ILE A 96 0.88 -10.75 -5.71
N ARG A 97 0.95 -11.57 -4.65
CA ARG A 97 1.54 -12.91 -4.73
C ARG A 97 0.82 -13.76 -5.78
N PHE A 98 -0.51 -13.79 -5.74
CA PHE A 98 -1.32 -14.53 -6.72
C PHE A 98 -1.11 -14.04 -8.15
N LEU A 99 -1.01 -12.73 -8.37
CA LEU A 99 -0.78 -12.18 -9.71
C LEU A 99 0.62 -12.52 -10.25
N ILE A 100 1.66 -12.47 -9.40
CA ILE A 100 3.02 -12.88 -9.76
C ILE A 100 3.05 -14.37 -10.13
N ASP A 101 2.42 -15.22 -9.35
CA ASP A 101 2.34 -16.68 -9.61
C ASP A 101 1.58 -16.98 -10.92
N ASN A 102 0.76 -16.04 -11.43
CA ASN A 102 0.07 -16.10 -12.72
C ASN A 102 0.75 -15.26 -13.83
N HIS A 103 2.03 -14.97 -13.70
CA HIS A 103 2.86 -14.28 -14.70
C HIS A 103 2.36 -12.86 -15.09
N VAL A 104 1.67 -12.19 -14.19
CA VAL A 104 1.32 -10.77 -14.36
C VAL A 104 2.54 -9.92 -14.01
N ASN A 105 2.88 -8.97 -14.87
CA ASN A 105 3.93 -8.00 -14.60
C ASN A 105 3.43 -6.96 -13.58
N VAL A 106 3.95 -7.05 -12.35
CA VAL A 106 3.63 -6.10 -11.28
C VAL A 106 4.58 -4.92 -11.34
N VAL A 107 4.03 -3.72 -11.49
CA VAL A 107 4.78 -2.46 -11.67
C VAL A 107 4.57 -1.57 -10.44
N PRO A 108 5.49 -1.57 -9.46
CA PRO A 108 5.44 -0.64 -8.35
C PRO A 108 5.87 0.76 -8.80
N LEU A 109 5.12 1.77 -8.37
CA LEU A 109 5.52 3.18 -8.55
C LEU A 109 6.21 3.69 -7.28
N PRO A 110 7.27 4.50 -7.39
CA PRO A 110 7.81 5.22 -6.23
C PRO A 110 6.82 6.29 -5.78
N GLY A 111 6.78 6.55 -4.46
CA GLY A 111 5.89 7.56 -3.91
C GLY A 111 5.92 7.65 -2.39
N PRO A 112 4.97 8.37 -1.77
CA PRO A 112 4.94 8.64 -0.36
C PRO A 112 4.92 7.37 0.50
N THR A 113 5.71 7.37 1.57
CA THR A 113 5.69 6.33 2.61
C THR A 113 6.04 6.94 3.97
N SER A 114 5.22 6.70 4.98
CA SER A 114 5.46 7.20 6.33
C SER A 114 6.70 6.56 6.98
N ILE A 115 7.09 5.35 6.56
CA ILE A 115 8.25 4.63 7.08
C ILE A 115 9.53 5.42 6.81
N THR A 116 9.83 5.71 5.55
CA THR A 116 11.04 6.46 5.17
C THR A 116 10.95 7.92 5.57
N THR A 117 9.76 8.54 5.49
CA THR A 117 9.57 9.93 5.93
C THR A 117 9.83 10.08 7.43
N GLY A 118 9.31 9.16 8.26
CA GLY A 118 9.60 9.14 9.69
C GLY A 118 11.07 8.85 10.00
N LEU A 119 11.68 7.91 9.27
CA LEU A 119 13.09 7.57 9.44
C LEU A 119 14.01 8.78 9.23
N ILE A 120 13.87 9.47 8.10
CA ILE A 120 14.74 10.63 7.79
C ILE A 120 14.50 11.84 8.70
N ALA A 121 13.30 11.94 9.30
CA ALA A 121 12.97 12.99 10.26
C ALA A 121 13.40 12.68 11.71
N SER A 122 13.76 11.41 12.01
CA SER A 122 14.04 10.96 13.37
C SER A 122 15.40 11.39 13.93
N GLY A 123 16.37 11.71 13.06
CA GLY A 123 17.75 11.93 13.45
C GLY A 123 18.53 10.68 13.86
N LEU A 124 17.93 9.49 13.77
CA LEU A 124 18.58 8.20 14.03
C LEU A 124 19.37 7.72 12.82
N PRO A 125 20.34 6.79 13.00
CA PRO A 125 21.07 6.17 11.89
C PRO A 125 20.13 5.55 10.86
N THR A 126 20.33 5.85 9.57
CA THR A 126 19.47 5.44 8.46
C THR A 126 20.07 4.38 7.56
N ASP A 127 21.35 4.05 7.73
CA ASP A 127 22.11 3.10 6.92
C ASP A 127 21.61 1.65 7.09
N LYS A 128 21.19 1.32 8.32
CA LYS A 128 20.59 0.03 8.66
C LYS A 128 19.37 0.26 9.54
N PHE A 129 18.23 -0.22 9.11
CA PHE A 129 16.99 -0.14 9.88
C PHE A 129 16.09 -1.35 9.61
N GLN A 130 15.12 -1.55 10.48
CA GLN A 130 14.07 -2.56 10.32
C GLN A 130 12.68 -1.93 10.49
N PHE A 131 11.71 -2.41 9.72
CA PHE A 131 10.30 -2.10 9.91
C PHE A 131 9.59 -3.30 10.51
N LEU A 132 8.87 -3.10 11.62
CA LEU A 132 8.30 -4.16 12.45
C LEU A 132 6.75 -4.21 12.39
N GLY A 133 6.15 -3.47 11.46
CA GLY A 133 4.69 -3.39 11.35
C GLY A 133 4.06 -2.65 12.53
N PHE A 134 2.89 -3.10 12.98
CA PHE A 134 2.20 -2.46 14.11
C PHE A 134 2.71 -2.93 15.47
N PHE A 135 2.76 -1.98 16.42
CA PHE A 135 3.11 -2.25 17.79
C PHE A 135 2.13 -3.27 18.43
N PRO A 136 2.62 -4.24 19.20
CA PRO A 136 1.78 -5.26 19.81
C PRO A 136 0.75 -4.66 20.79
N LYS A 137 -0.44 -5.28 20.84
CA LYS A 137 -1.53 -4.81 21.71
C LYS A 137 -1.47 -5.41 23.11
N THR A 138 -1.05 -6.69 23.25
CA THR A 138 -1.05 -7.36 24.55
C THR A 138 0.20 -7.04 25.37
N ALA A 139 0.09 -6.98 26.70
CA ALA A 139 1.23 -6.71 27.59
C ALA A 139 2.37 -7.74 27.41
N LYS A 140 2.03 -9.02 27.23
CA LYS A 140 3.01 -10.10 26.98
C LYS A 140 3.80 -9.86 25.71
N ASP A 141 3.11 -9.52 24.61
CA ASP A 141 3.76 -9.31 23.32
C ASP A 141 4.58 -8.02 23.31
N LYS A 142 4.18 -6.98 24.04
CA LYS A 142 4.96 -5.75 24.25
C LYS A 142 6.30 -6.05 24.91
N VAL A 143 6.31 -6.84 25.98
CA VAL A 143 7.56 -7.25 26.66
C VAL A 143 8.48 -8.02 25.70
N SER A 144 7.92 -8.94 24.92
CA SER A 144 8.67 -9.73 23.94
C SER A 144 9.26 -8.83 22.84
N PHE A 145 8.48 -7.89 22.36
CA PHE A 145 8.86 -6.90 21.36
C PHE A 145 10.06 -6.04 21.82
N PHE A 146 10.00 -5.47 23.02
CA PHE A 146 11.11 -4.69 23.56
C PHE A 146 12.37 -5.52 23.83
N ARG A 147 12.23 -6.78 24.24
CA ARG A 147 13.39 -7.69 24.38
C ARG A 147 14.07 -7.93 23.03
N GLU A 148 13.30 -8.07 21.97
CA GLU A 148 13.83 -8.24 20.61
C GLU A 148 14.53 -6.96 20.13
N LEU A 149 13.94 -5.79 20.33
CA LEU A 149 14.55 -4.50 20.00
C LEU A 149 15.91 -4.33 20.67
N ASN A 150 16.02 -4.61 21.96
CA ASN A 150 17.25 -4.43 22.72
C ASN A 150 18.39 -5.38 22.28
N ARG A 151 18.07 -6.50 21.61
CA ARG A 151 19.07 -7.43 21.08
C ARG A 151 19.70 -6.96 19.78
N LYS A 152 19.01 -6.13 19.04
CA LYS A 152 19.46 -5.65 17.72
C LYS A 152 19.76 -4.17 17.86
N ASN A 153 21.03 -3.80 17.95
CA ASN A 153 21.45 -2.40 17.95
C ASN A 153 21.26 -1.77 16.53
N ILE A 154 19.99 -1.63 16.12
CA ILE A 154 19.58 -1.15 14.80
C ILE A 154 18.36 -0.24 14.93
N THR A 155 18.29 0.81 14.13
CA THR A 155 17.12 1.70 14.06
C THR A 155 15.88 0.89 13.70
N SER A 156 14.83 1.02 14.53
CA SER A 156 13.60 0.24 14.37
C SER A 156 12.41 1.16 14.22
N ILE A 157 11.58 0.86 13.23
CA ILE A 157 10.36 1.61 12.92
C ILE A 157 9.17 0.69 13.14
N PHE A 158 8.15 1.18 13.78
CA PHE A 158 6.86 0.49 13.92
C PHE A 158 5.71 1.48 13.89
N PHE A 159 4.53 1.02 13.54
CA PHE A 159 3.32 1.80 13.59
C PHE A 159 2.63 1.64 14.94
N GLU A 160 2.08 2.74 15.44
CA GLU A 160 1.18 2.76 16.58
C GLU A 160 -0.14 3.37 16.17
N SER A 161 -1.24 2.80 16.68
CA SER A 161 -2.58 3.33 16.46
C SER A 161 -2.85 4.46 17.45
N SER A 162 -3.47 5.53 16.98
CA SER A 162 -3.92 6.64 17.84
C SER A 162 -5.14 6.30 18.72
N HIS A 163 -5.57 5.03 18.78
CA HIS A 163 -6.73 4.55 19.55
C HIS A 163 -6.34 3.61 20.65
#